data_053e524200e44aa50060688debc570a7
#
_entry.id   053e524200e44aa50060688debc570a7
#
_cell.length_a   1.000
_cell.length_b   1.000
_cell.length_c   1.000
_cell.angle_alpha   90.00
_cell.angle_beta   90.00
_cell.angle_gamma   90.00
#
_symmetry.space_group_name_H-M   'P 1'
#
loop_
_entity.id
_entity.type
_entity.pdbx_description
1 polymer ?
#
loop_
_entity_poly.entity_id
_entity_poly.type
_entity_poly.pdbx_seq_one_letter_code
_entity_poly.pdbx_strand_id
1 'polypeptide(L)'
;SHFLKAIRPTTPDFKKIKLLDVIEETVRLKEREVNAKNINIRMEAGVREPFVNGDAEQLKQAFFNIIGNAIDAVPENSEIRIITGIDSDHVFAQVVDQGTGIRKEDLPHVFEPYFTTKKEGHGIGMMIVHRIVRDHGGDVGIDSKQDAGTIVTLRFPRKSPRHRLLESNELQGENQTK
;
A
#
# COMPACT_ATOMS: atom_id res chain seq x y z
N SER A 1 -12.03 11.54 -23.78
CA SER A 1 -12.68 10.24 -23.50
C SER A 1 -11.84 9.25 -22.66
N HIS A 2 -10.84 9.74 -21.88
CA HIS A 2 -10.03 8.88 -20.99
C HIS A 2 -10.65 8.69 -19.59
N PHE A 3 -11.65 9.47 -19.20
CA PHE A 3 -12.27 9.45 -17.89
C PHE A 3 -13.15 8.21 -17.62
N LEU A 4 -13.68 7.59 -18.67
CA LEU A 4 -14.57 6.41 -18.54
C LEU A 4 -13.85 5.07 -18.45
N LYS A 5 -12.53 5.00 -18.69
CA LYS A 5 -11.73 3.77 -18.50
C LYS A 5 -11.41 3.46 -17.03
N ALA A 6 -11.48 4.46 -16.16
CA ALA A 6 -11.20 4.30 -14.73
C ALA A 6 -12.35 3.65 -13.93
N ILE A 7 -13.52 3.44 -14.55
CA ILE A 7 -14.75 2.97 -13.86
C ILE A 7 -15.16 1.56 -14.28
N ARG A 8 -14.48 0.92 -15.23
CA ARG A 8 -14.73 -0.51 -15.47
C ARG A 8 -14.04 -1.31 -14.38
N PRO A 9 -14.80 -2.11 -13.60
CA PRO A 9 -14.17 -3.13 -12.75
C PRO A 9 -13.57 -4.17 -13.70
N THR A 10 -12.31 -4.00 -14.06
CA THR A 10 -11.55 -5.08 -14.69
C THR A 10 -11.41 -6.15 -13.63
N THR A 11 -11.80 -7.37 -13.95
CA THR A 11 -11.56 -8.52 -13.08
C THR A 11 -10.06 -8.53 -12.74
N PRO A 12 -9.67 -8.50 -11.46
CA PRO A 12 -8.27 -8.46 -11.07
C PRO A 12 -7.51 -9.66 -11.64
N ASP A 13 -6.37 -9.41 -12.26
CA ASP A 13 -5.48 -10.46 -12.79
C ASP A 13 -4.43 -10.83 -11.73
N PHE A 14 -4.83 -11.73 -10.81
CA PHE A 14 -3.99 -12.14 -9.70
C PHE A 14 -2.86 -13.06 -10.15
N LYS A 15 -1.63 -12.60 -9.92
CA LYS A 15 -0.39 -13.34 -10.18
C LYS A 15 0.56 -13.24 -8.99
N LYS A 16 1.56 -14.13 -8.94
CA LYS A 16 2.68 -14.00 -8.01
C LYS A 16 3.55 -12.83 -8.46
N ILE A 17 3.58 -11.77 -7.67
CA ILE A 17 4.24 -10.50 -7.96
C ILE A 17 5.33 -10.26 -6.93
N LYS A 18 6.51 -9.84 -7.38
CA LYS A 18 7.56 -9.30 -6.52
C LYS A 18 7.16 -7.87 -6.13
N LEU A 19 6.91 -7.66 -4.84
CA LEU A 19 6.38 -6.39 -4.34
C LEU A 19 7.34 -5.22 -4.62
N LEU A 20 8.64 -5.49 -4.53
CA LEU A 20 9.67 -4.49 -4.78
C LEU A 20 9.63 -3.94 -6.21
N ASP A 21 9.39 -4.80 -7.22
CA ASP A 21 9.35 -4.38 -8.63
C ASP A 21 8.20 -3.38 -8.87
N VAL A 22 7.04 -3.62 -8.24
CA VAL A 22 5.87 -2.71 -8.31
C VAL A 22 6.19 -1.36 -7.68
N ILE A 23 6.88 -1.38 -6.53
CA ILE A 23 7.27 -0.16 -5.81
C ILE A 23 8.29 0.63 -6.62
N GLU A 24 9.34 -0.02 -7.15
CA GLU A 24 10.37 0.63 -7.97
C GLU A 24 9.78 1.27 -9.22
N GLU A 25 8.86 0.58 -9.90
CA GLU A 25 8.17 1.14 -11.06
C GLU A 25 7.33 2.36 -10.68
N THR A 26 6.65 2.30 -9.54
CA THR A 26 5.86 3.42 -9.03
C THR A 26 6.73 4.63 -8.67
N VAL A 27 7.88 4.42 -8.04
CA VAL A 27 8.85 5.48 -7.73
C VAL A 27 9.33 6.16 -9.02
N ARG A 28 9.64 5.39 -10.06
CA ARG A 28 10.01 5.94 -11.39
C ARG A 28 8.90 6.83 -11.97
N LEU A 29 7.63 6.44 -11.83
CA LEU A 29 6.51 7.26 -12.29
C LEU A 29 6.40 8.61 -11.54
N LYS A 30 6.93 8.68 -10.32
CA LYS A 30 6.95 9.88 -9.48
C LYS A 30 8.28 10.68 -9.55
N GLU A 31 9.21 10.29 -10.41
CA GLU A 31 10.55 10.86 -10.49
C GLU A 31 10.56 12.40 -10.66
N ARG A 32 9.63 12.93 -11.47
CA ARG A 32 9.53 14.40 -11.66
C ARG A 32 9.19 15.13 -10.37
N GLU A 33 8.24 14.60 -9.59
CA GLU A 33 7.80 15.20 -8.32
C GLU A 33 8.90 15.07 -7.26
N VAL A 34 9.55 13.91 -7.20
CA VAL A 34 10.69 13.62 -6.33
C VAL A 34 11.85 14.59 -6.61
N ASN A 35 12.25 14.73 -7.87
CA ASN A 35 13.33 15.60 -8.29
C ASN A 35 13.00 17.09 -8.08
N ALA A 36 11.77 17.50 -8.34
CA ALA A 36 11.33 18.90 -8.16
C ALA A 36 11.45 19.38 -6.70
N LYS A 37 11.30 18.48 -5.73
CA LYS A 37 11.47 18.76 -4.29
C LYS A 37 12.83 18.31 -3.74
N ASN A 38 13.72 17.75 -4.58
CA ASN A 38 14.98 17.16 -4.14
C ASN A 38 14.80 16.14 -3.00
N ILE A 39 13.80 15.27 -3.13
CA ILE A 39 13.50 14.22 -2.15
C ILE A 39 14.40 13.02 -2.38
N ASN A 40 15.00 12.48 -1.32
CA ASN A 40 15.71 11.21 -1.34
C ASN A 40 14.74 10.07 -1.02
N ILE A 41 14.50 9.15 -1.97
CA ILE A 41 13.74 7.93 -1.69
C ILE A 41 14.71 6.79 -1.39
N ARG A 42 14.70 6.34 -0.13
CA ARG A 42 15.51 5.22 0.35
C ARG A 42 14.67 3.96 0.45
N MET A 43 15.07 2.93 -0.32
CA MET A 43 14.43 1.62 -0.24
C MET A 43 15.22 0.68 0.64
N GLU A 44 14.54 0.03 1.59
CA GLU A 44 15.08 -0.94 2.53
C GLU A 44 14.32 -2.26 2.36
N ALA A 45 15.02 -3.27 1.84
CA ALA A 45 14.44 -4.61 1.69
C ALA A 45 14.96 -5.55 2.77
N GLY A 46 14.09 -6.39 3.31
CA GLY A 46 14.49 -7.49 4.18
C GLY A 46 15.30 -8.56 3.45
N VAL A 47 15.85 -9.52 4.20
CA VAL A 47 16.70 -10.62 3.68
C VAL A 47 15.99 -11.50 2.64
N ARG A 48 14.65 -11.55 2.67
CA ARG A 48 13.84 -12.34 1.73
C ARG A 48 13.03 -11.42 0.83
N GLU A 49 13.00 -11.74 -0.46
CA GLU A 49 12.15 -11.03 -1.41
C GLU A 49 10.66 -11.25 -1.11
N PRO A 50 9.91 -10.17 -0.89
CA PRO A 50 8.48 -10.26 -0.61
C PRO A 50 7.68 -10.48 -1.90
N PHE A 51 7.03 -11.64 -2.02
CA PHE A 51 6.08 -11.92 -3.09
C PHE A 51 4.65 -11.88 -2.54
N VAL A 52 3.77 -11.25 -3.29
CA VAL A 52 2.32 -11.23 -3.04
C VAL A 52 1.58 -11.89 -4.19
N ASN A 53 0.42 -12.48 -3.92
CA ASN A 53 -0.52 -12.87 -4.96
C ASN A 53 -1.48 -11.71 -5.19
N GLY A 54 -1.37 -11.03 -6.33
CA GLY A 54 -2.10 -9.80 -6.57
C GLY A 54 -2.11 -9.36 -8.02
N ASP A 55 -2.78 -8.24 -8.26
CA ASP A 55 -2.83 -7.52 -9.53
C ASP A 55 -1.83 -6.37 -9.49
N ALA A 56 -0.81 -6.42 -10.37
CA ALA A 56 0.28 -5.46 -10.41
C ALA A 56 -0.20 -4.02 -10.67
N GLU A 57 -1.18 -3.84 -11.54
CA GLU A 57 -1.69 -2.51 -11.86
C GLU A 57 -2.48 -1.89 -10.69
N GLN A 58 -3.26 -2.71 -9.99
CA GLN A 58 -3.96 -2.25 -8.79
C GLN A 58 -2.98 -1.92 -7.66
N LEU A 59 -1.99 -2.79 -7.41
CA LEU A 59 -0.95 -2.52 -6.42
C LEU A 59 -0.14 -1.27 -6.76
N LYS A 60 0.20 -1.08 -8.04
CA LYS A 60 0.83 0.15 -8.54
C LYS A 60 0.00 1.39 -8.21
N GLN A 61 -1.33 1.33 -8.45
CA GLN A 61 -2.24 2.41 -8.11
C GLN A 61 -2.26 2.72 -6.62
N ALA A 62 -2.25 1.69 -5.76
CA ALA A 62 -2.18 1.88 -4.31
C ALA A 62 -0.88 2.57 -3.89
N PHE A 63 0.28 2.09 -4.34
CA PHE A 63 1.57 2.72 -4.03
C PHE A 63 1.69 4.12 -4.63
N PHE A 64 1.15 4.37 -5.82
CA PHE A 64 1.13 5.70 -6.43
C PHE A 64 0.43 6.74 -5.55
N ASN A 65 -0.71 6.36 -4.95
CA ASN A 65 -1.43 7.21 -4.01
C ASN A 65 -0.66 7.43 -2.71
N ILE A 66 -0.08 6.38 -2.12
CA ILE A 66 0.63 6.49 -0.84
C ILE A 66 1.92 7.28 -1.01
N ILE A 67 2.74 6.96 -2.02
CA ILE A 67 4.00 7.67 -2.29
C ILE A 67 3.72 9.12 -2.66
N GLY A 68 2.68 9.39 -3.47
CA GLY A 68 2.25 10.76 -3.77
C GLY A 68 1.85 11.53 -2.52
N ASN A 69 1.14 10.91 -1.58
CA ASN A 69 0.79 11.54 -0.31
C ASN A 69 2.02 11.88 0.53
N ALA A 70 3.01 10.99 0.59
CA ALA A 70 4.27 11.23 1.30
C ALA A 70 5.07 12.39 0.65
N ILE A 71 5.19 12.41 -0.69
CA ILE A 71 5.86 13.50 -1.43
C ILE A 71 5.19 14.86 -1.16
N ASP A 72 3.86 14.88 -1.11
CA ASP A 72 3.12 16.11 -0.82
C ASP A 72 3.34 16.60 0.62
N ALA A 73 3.42 15.68 1.58
CA ALA A 73 3.51 15.98 3.00
C ALA A 73 4.87 16.50 3.44
N VAL A 74 5.96 16.11 2.76
CA VAL A 74 7.33 16.49 3.16
C VAL A 74 7.78 17.79 2.53
N PRO A 75 8.63 18.59 3.21
CA PRO A 75 9.31 19.73 2.62
C PRO A 75 10.37 19.30 1.59
N GLU A 76 10.94 20.28 0.89
CA GLU A 76 12.08 20.06 0.00
C GLU A 76 13.31 19.53 0.77
N ASN A 77 14.17 18.79 0.08
CA ASN A 77 15.40 18.17 0.62
C ASN A 77 15.14 17.14 1.74
N SER A 78 13.99 16.47 1.69
CA SER A 78 13.59 15.46 2.68
C SER A 78 13.95 14.05 2.24
N GLU A 79 13.78 13.10 3.17
CA GLU A 79 13.89 11.68 2.90
C GLU A 79 12.52 11.01 3.09
N ILE A 80 12.18 10.10 2.17
CA ILE A 80 11.07 9.16 2.30
C ILE A 80 11.67 7.75 2.29
N ARG A 81 11.36 6.93 3.31
CA ARG A 81 11.82 5.55 3.36
C ARG A 81 10.69 4.61 2.95
N ILE A 82 11.04 3.61 2.14
CA ILE A 82 10.13 2.53 1.76
C ILE A 82 10.75 1.23 2.24
N ILE A 83 10.10 0.58 3.19
CA ILE A 83 10.59 -0.63 3.85
C ILE A 83 9.72 -1.79 3.42
N THR A 84 10.30 -2.85 2.91
CA THR A 84 9.57 -4.09 2.58
C THR A 84 10.10 -5.25 3.38
N GLY A 85 9.22 -6.17 3.76
CA GLY A 85 9.63 -7.33 4.54
C GLY A 85 8.57 -8.40 4.63
N ILE A 86 8.92 -9.43 5.39
CA ILE A 86 8.06 -10.58 5.67
C ILE A 86 8.10 -10.80 7.17
N ASP A 87 6.94 -10.83 7.80
CA ASP A 87 6.76 -11.35 9.16
C ASP A 87 6.23 -12.80 9.15
N SER A 88 5.73 -13.32 10.28
CA SER A 88 5.22 -14.69 10.37
C SER A 88 4.12 -15.00 9.36
N ASP A 89 3.17 -14.08 9.20
CA ASP A 89 1.92 -14.31 8.49
C ASP A 89 1.71 -13.41 7.27
N HIS A 90 2.50 -12.33 7.16
CA HIS A 90 2.30 -11.30 6.15
C HIS A 90 3.58 -10.96 5.39
N VAL A 91 3.37 -10.52 4.18
CA VAL A 91 4.29 -9.65 3.44
C VAL A 91 3.84 -8.22 3.70
N PHE A 92 4.78 -7.33 4.01
CA PHE A 92 4.44 -5.94 4.27
C PHE A 92 5.29 -4.96 3.46
N ALA A 93 4.71 -3.79 3.23
CA ALA A 93 5.41 -2.60 2.78
C ALA A 93 5.03 -1.41 3.65
N GLN A 94 6.01 -0.62 4.04
CA GLN A 94 5.83 0.64 4.77
C GLN A 94 6.37 1.80 3.95
N VAL A 95 5.59 2.87 3.87
CA VAL A 95 6.07 4.17 3.38
C VAL A 95 6.13 5.10 4.59
N VAL A 96 7.33 5.59 4.88
CA VAL A 96 7.64 6.39 6.06
C VAL A 96 8.09 7.77 5.60
N ASP A 97 7.36 8.79 5.99
CA ASP A 97 7.71 10.18 5.75
C ASP A 97 7.88 10.96 7.07
N GLN A 98 8.60 12.05 7.01
CA GLN A 98 8.79 13.00 8.10
C GLN A 98 8.09 14.34 7.78
N GLY A 99 6.90 14.25 7.16
CA GLY A 99 6.12 15.40 6.75
C GLY A 99 5.26 16.00 7.87
N THR A 100 4.23 16.72 7.44
CA THR A 100 3.32 17.43 8.35
C THR A 100 2.48 16.50 9.23
N GLY A 101 2.45 15.20 8.92
CA GLY A 101 1.64 14.24 9.64
C GLY A 101 0.12 14.51 9.53
N ILE A 102 -0.65 13.77 10.32
CA ILE A 102 -2.11 13.81 10.34
C ILE A 102 -2.56 14.11 11.77
N ARG A 103 -3.52 15.02 11.93
CA ARG A 103 -4.11 15.32 13.23
C ARG A 103 -4.86 14.11 13.77
N LYS A 104 -4.82 13.91 15.08
CA LYS A 104 -5.46 12.76 15.73
C LYS A 104 -6.97 12.64 15.41
N GLU A 105 -7.64 13.79 15.29
CA GLU A 105 -9.05 13.88 14.94
C GLU A 105 -9.36 13.47 13.50
N ASP A 106 -8.38 13.60 12.58
CA ASP A 106 -8.54 13.28 11.17
C ASP A 106 -8.24 11.80 10.86
N LEU A 107 -7.43 11.12 11.71
CA LEU A 107 -7.03 9.72 11.49
C LEU A 107 -8.20 8.76 11.25
N PRO A 108 -9.33 8.82 11.99
CA PRO A 108 -10.47 7.93 11.75
C PRO A 108 -11.10 8.11 10.37
N HIS A 109 -10.92 9.28 9.75
CA HIS A 109 -11.60 9.68 8.51
C HIS A 109 -10.76 9.51 7.25
N VAL A 110 -9.46 9.17 7.37
CA VAL A 110 -8.52 9.15 6.22
C VAL A 110 -8.92 8.21 5.09
N PHE A 111 -9.72 7.20 5.37
CA PHE A 111 -10.24 6.25 4.38
C PHE A 111 -11.66 6.58 3.88
N GLU A 112 -12.29 7.62 4.43
CA GLU A 112 -13.61 8.04 3.99
C GLU A 112 -13.55 8.70 2.61
N PRO A 113 -14.58 8.48 1.75
CA PRO A 113 -14.65 9.15 0.47
C PRO A 113 -14.68 10.68 0.64
N TYR A 114 -13.93 11.37 -0.20
CA TYR A 114 -13.85 12.84 -0.26
C TYR A 114 -13.25 13.51 0.98
N PHE A 115 -12.72 12.73 1.93
CA PHE A 115 -11.97 13.30 3.06
C PHE A 115 -10.58 13.75 2.59
N THR A 116 -10.25 15.01 2.76
CA THR A 116 -8.95 15.60 2.45
C THR A 116 -8.68 16.84 3.28
N THR A 117 -7.45 16.97 3.73
CA THR A 117 -6.93 18.20 4.36
C THR A 117 -6.16 19.08 3.38
N LYS A 118 -6.00 18.61 2.12
CA LYS A 118 -5.30 19.33 1.06
C LYS A 118 -6.26 20.23 0.28
N LYS A 119 -5.85 21.48 -0.03
CA LYS A 119 -6.68 22.44 -0.78
C LYS A 119 -7.11 21.95 -2.18
N GLU A 120 -6.24 21.20 -2.85
CA GLU A 120 -6.48 20.67 -4.21
C GLU A 120 -6.71 19.15 -4.23
N GLY A 121 -6.87 18.54 -3.04
CA GLY A 121 -7.07 17.10 -2.92
C GLY A 121 -8.52 16.69 -3.20
N HIS A 122 -8.72 15.61 -3.94
CA HIS A 122 -10.05 15.06 -4.21
C HIS A 122 -10.55 14.11 -3.11
N GLY A 123 -9.70 13.73 -2.15
CA GLY A 123 -10.05 12.88 -1.01
C GLY A 123 -10.44 11.44 -1.37
N ILE A 124 -10.01 10.93 -2.52
CA ILE A 124 -10.34 9.56 -2.95
C ILE A 124 -9.15 8.60 -2.92
N GLY A 125 -7.92 9.14 -2.81
CA GLY A 125 -6.70 8.34 -2.95
C GLY A 125 -6.57 7.25 -1.88
N MET A 126 -6.78 7.58 -0.60
CA MET A 126 -6.67 6.61 0.50
C MET A 126 -7.85 5.63 0.55
N MET A 127 -9.04 6.04 0.13
CA MET A 127 -10.17 5.13 -0.10
C MET A 127 -9.83 4.06 -1.14
N ILE A 128 -9.19 4.47 -2.26
CA ILE A 128 -8.75 3.54 -3.30
C ILE A 128 -7.69 2.58 -2.76
N VAL A 129 -6.71 3.07 -1.99
CA VAL A 129 -5.70 2.23 -1.33
C VAL A 129 -6.36 1.17 -0.46
N HIS A 130 -7.27 1.59 0.43
CA HIS A 130 -7.97 0.69 1.33
C HIS A 130 -8.75 -0.40 0.57
N ARG A 131 -9.49 -0.02 -0.48
CA ARG A 131 -10.21 -0.98 -1.33
C ARG A 131 -9.27 -1.97 -1.99
N ILE A 132 -8.21 -1.50 -2.67
CA ILE A 132 -7.27 -2.38 -3.36
C ILE A 132 -6.64 -3.38 -2.39
N VAL A 133 -6.14 -2.92 -1.26
CA VAL A 133 -5.49 -3.79 -0.28
C VAL A 133 -6.47 -4.83 0.28
N ARG A 134 -7.71 -4.45 0.57
CA ARG A 134 -8.76 -5.38 0.98
C ARG A 134 -9.12 -6.41 -0.08
N ASP A 135 -9.21 -5.98 -1.34
CA ASP A 135 -9.48 -6.89 -2.47
C ASP A 135 -8.34 -7.92 -2.65
N HIS A 136 -7.14 -7.60 -2.18
CA HIS A 136 -5.98 -8.49 -2.09
C HIS A 136 -5.93 -9.31 -0.79
N GLY A 137 -6.97 -9.26 0.04
CA GLY A 137 -7.04 -9.96 1.33
C GLY A 137 -6.12 -9.38 2.40
N GLY A 138 -5.63 -8.17 2.18
CA GLY A 138 -4.70 -7.47 3.05
C GLY A 138 -5.36 -6.46 4.00
N ASP A 139 -4.51 -5.72 4.70
CA ASP A 139 -4.88 -4.67 5.63
C ASP A 139 -3.98 -3.44 5.49
N VAL A 140 -4.53 -2.25 5.83
CA VAL A 140 -3.82 -0.96 5.81
C VAL A 140 -3.81 -0.37 7.20
N GLY A 141 -2.61 -0.11 7.72
CA GLY A 141 -2.39 0.64 8.96
C GLY A 141 -1.81 2.02 8.67
N ILE A 142 -2.23 3.01 9.45
CA ILE A 142 -1.64 4.36 9.45
C ILE A 142 -1.25 4.71 10.89
N ASP A 143 0.03 5.02 11.08
CA ASP A 143 0.55 5.61 12.30
C ASP A 143 1.08 7.00 11.97
N SER A 144 0.49 8.02 12.56
CA SER A 144 0.81 9.40 12.24
C SER A 144 0.59 10.31 13.43
N LYS A 145 1.44 11.31 13.51
CA LYS A 145 1.31 12.38 14.48
C LYS A 145 1.58 13.71 13.77
N GLN A 146 0.75 14.68 14.03
CA GLN A 146 0.93 16.04 13.49
C GLN A 146 2.35 16.55 13.75
N ASP A 147 2.96 17.12 12.72
CA ASP A 147 4.32 17.66 12.68
C ASP A 147 5.44 16.64 12.98
N ALA A 148 5.13 15.33 12.91
CA ALA A 148 6.11 14.27 13.16
C ALA A 148 6.13 13.19 12.05
N GLY A 149 5.35 13.37 10.99
CA GLY A 149 5.31 12.50 9.82
C GLY A 149 4.27 11.39 9.90
N THR A 150 4.33 10.49 8.91
CA THR A 150 3.37 9.40 8.75
C THR A 150 4.07 8.10 8.36
N ILE A 151 3.56 6.99 8.89
CA ILE A 151 3.89 5.63 8.47
C ILE A 151 2.62 5.00 7.94
N VAL A 152 2.60 4.68 6.65
CA VAL A 152 1.54 3.89 6.04
C VAL A 152 2.05 2.47 5.84
N THR A 153 1.37 1.49 6.43
CA THR A 153 1.75 0.07 6.35
C THR A 153 0.69 -0.70 5.58
N LEU A 154 1.09 -1.35 4.50
CA LEU A 154 0.29 -2.35 3.79
C LEU A 154 0.74 -3.74 4.22
N ARG A 155 -0.20 -4.61 4.57
CA ARG A 155 0.05 -6.01 4.90
C ARG A 155 -0.76 -6.91 3.97
N PHE A 156 -0.12 -7.92 3.42
CA PHE A 156 -0.74 -8.92 2.55
C PHE A 156 -0.49 -10.32 3.12
N PRO A 157 -1.47 -11.24 3.08
CA PRO A 157 -1.27 -12.59 3.57
C PRO A 157 -0.19 -13.32 2.76
N ARG A 158 0.74 -14.00 3.44
CA ARG A 158 1.78 -14.83 2.78
C ARG A 158 1.21 -16.01 2.02
N LYS A 159 0.13 -16.59 2.55
CA LYS A 159 -0.60 -17.71 1.92
C LYS A 159 -1.88 -17.16 1.30
N SER A 160 -2.14 -17.57 0.05
CA SER A 160 -3.41 -17.25 -0.58
C SER A 160 -4.58 -17.75 0.27
N PRO A 161 -5.71 -17.02 0.36
CA PRO A 161 -6.91 -17.48 1.06
C PRO A 161 -7.36 -18.90 0.62
N ARG A 162 -7.16 -19.26 -0.66
CA ARG A 162 -7.43 -20.62 -1.17
C ARG A 162 -6.56 -21.69 -0.51
N HIS A 163 -5.31 -21.39 -0.19
CA HIS A 163 -4.40 -22.35 0.45
C HIS A 163 -4.79 -22.60 1.91
N ARG A 164 -5.28 -21.58 2.60
CA ARG A 164 -5.75 -21.68 3.99
C ARG A 164 -7.01 -22.53 4.11
N LEU A 165 -7.91 -22.48 3.12
CA LEU A 165 -9.12 -23.30 3.08
C LEU A 165 -8.82 -24.79 2.78
N LEU A 166 -7.79 -25.08 1.99
CA LEU A 166 -7.37 -26.45 1.69
C LEU A 166 -6.71 -27.10 2.91
N GLU A 167 -5.80 -26.41 3.60
CA GLU A 167 -5.16 -26.89 4.83
C GLU A 167 -6.19 -27.12 5.96
N SER A 168 -7.22 -26.27 6.09
CA SER A 168 -8.26 -26.45 7.10
C SER A 168 -9.17 -27.65 6.79
N ASN A 169 -9.40 -27.97 5.52
CA ASN A 169 -10.18 -29.15 5.11
C ASN A 169 -9.39 -30.45 5.27
N GLU A 170 -8.09 -30.46 5.03
CA GLU A 170 -7.24 -31.63 5.23
C GLU A 170 -7.14 -32.00 6.72
N LEU A 171 -7.02 -31.00 7.61
CA LEU A 171 -7.00 -31.22 9.06
C LEU A 171 -8.33 -31.72 9.65
N GLN A 172 -9.46 -31.46 8.99
CA GLN A 172 -10.76 -31.95 9.41
C GLN A 172 -11.07 -33.37 8.84
N GLY A 173 -10.44 -33.74 7.72
CA GLY A 173 -10.59 -35.08 7.11
C GLY A 173 -9.89 -36.20 7.88
N GLU A 174 -8.79 -35.92 8.58
CA GLU A 174 -8.04 -36.92 9.35
C GLU A 174 -8.68 -37.27 10.70
N ASN A 175 -9.61 -36.46 11.22
CA ASN A 175 -10.28 -36.73 12.50
C ASN A 175 -11.59 -37.53 12.39
N GLN A 176 -11.99 -37.97 11.20
CA GLN A 176 -13.21 -38.78 11.02
C GLN A 176 -12.97 -40.26 10.72
N THR A 177 -11.70 -40.70 10.79
CA THR A 177 -11.35 -42.11 10.55
C THR A 177 -10.65 -42.71 11.79
N LYS A 178 -11.37 -42.80 12.90
CA LYS A 178 -11.04 -43.69 14.02
C LYS A 178 -12.30 -44.15 14.71
#